data_13bb751deb57ebf42477cfd79d7e4208
#
_entry.id   13bb751deb57ebf42477cfd79d7e4208
#
_cell.length_a   1.000
_cell.length_b   1.000
_cell.length_c   1.000
_cell.angle_alpha   90.00
_cell.angle_beta   90.00
_cell.angle_gamma   90.00
#
_symmetry.space_group_name_H-M   'P 1'
#
loop_
_entity.id
_entity.type
_entity.pdbx_description
1 polymer ?
#
loop_
_entity_poly.entity_id
_entity_poly.type
_entity_poly.pdbx_seq_one_letter_code
_entity_poly.pdbx_strand_id
1 'polypeptide(L)'
;MKKLKLAALFAAVLVGLGLYRFLQELKTPQEAPHTTVVVAAVNIPENTRITAEMVTLRSISDDSLLENYILDPESVVGMVLTSDMYAGEQITKARLVRVGETDSDRNTLAYVVQPGMRAMTIFVDQDSGLVNFLKPGNRVDVVANYSHEETRPALDDETKLERVQVPTTQMLAQNISVLAVGTVTDKAGAAEYTSITLEATPEDALNINAVAWWGDLRLLLRSPLDDEILSVETVNQKTVYGEKGGA
;
A
#
# COMPACT_ATOMS: atom_id res chain seq x y z
N MET A 1 58.28 -3.82 70.06
CA MET A 1 57.10 -4.64 69.79
C MET A 1 55.76 -3.93 69.76
N LYS A 2 55.46 -2.97 70.70
CA LYS A 2 54.17 -2.25 70.67
C LYS A 2 53.93 -1.34 69.47
N LYS A 3 54.97 -0.69 68.91
CA LYS A 3 54.85 0.19 67.72
C LYS A 3 54.58 -0.59 66.45
N LEU A 4 55.08 -1.82 66.32
CA LEU A 4 54.87 -2.69 65.16
C LEU A 4 53.41 -3.21 65.12
N LYS A 5 52.86 -3.53 66.31
CA LYS A 5 51.47 -3.97 66.42
C LYS A 5 50.47 -2.84 66.11
N LEU A 6 50.84 -1.60 66.49
CA LEU A 6 50.00 -0.44 66.16
C LEU A 6 49.99 -0.10 64.66
N ALA A 7 51.17 -0.24 64.01
CA ALA A 7 51.30 -0.05 62.57
C ALA A 7 50.50 -1.13 61.74
N ALA A 8 50.56 -2.39 62.25
CA ALA A 8 49.81 -3.48 61.63
C ALA A 8 48.26 -3.30 61.76
N LEU A 9 47.82 -2.81 62.96
CA LEU A 9 46.41 -2.49 63.16
C LEU A 9 45.94 -1.38 62.23
N PHE A 10 46.74 -0.31 62.09
CA PHE A 10 46.44 0.81 61.21
C PHE A 10 46.37 0.38 59.75
N ALA A 11 47.30 -0.45 59.28
CA ALA A 11 47.26 -1.03 57.93
C ALA A 11 46.05 -1.90 57.70
N ALA A 12 45.64 -2.74 58.67
CA ALA A 12 44.46 -3.57 58.57
C ALA A 12 43.16 -2.73 58.47
N VAL A 13 43.07 -1.63 59.23
CA VAL A 13 41.93 -0.71 59.15
C VAL A 13 41.85 -0.02 57.77
N LEU A 14 43.00 0.44 57.23
CA LEU A 14 43.05 1.06 55.92
C LEU A 14 42.63 0.06 54.80
N VAL A 15 43.10 -1.16 54.87
CA VAL A 15 42.71 -2.23 53.89
C VAL A 15 41.23 -2.54 54.06
N GLY A 16 40.73 -2.66 55.28
CA GLY A 16 39.29 -2.87 55.53
C GLY A 16 38.41 -1.73 55.01
N LEU A 17 38.86 -0.47 55.19
CA LEU A 17 38.14 0.69 54.67
C LEU A 17 38.19 0.76 53.14
N GLY A 18 39.32 0.43 52.53
CA GLY A 18 39.46 0.33 51.08
C GLY A 18 38.59 -0.73 50.48
N LEU A 19 38.56 -1.92 51.11
CA LEU A 19 37.70 -3.02 50.67
C LEU A 19 36.19 -2.68 50.84
N TYR A 20 35.84 -2.03 51.94
CA TYR A 20 34.47 -1.57 52.17
C TYR A 20 34.03 -0.54 51.11
N ARG A 21 34.87 0.44 50.80
CA ARG A 21 34.61 1.41 49.75
C ARG A 21 34.47 0.73 48.38
N PHE A 22 35.38 -0.18 48.02
CA PHE A 22 35.33 -0.95 46.80
C PHE A 22 34.05 -1.78 46.69
N LEU A 23 33.63 -2.45 47.75
CA LEU A 23 32.39 -3.21 47.77
C LEU A 23 31.13 -2.30 47.74
N GLN A 24 31.20 -1.07 48.24
CA GLN A 24 30.13 -0.10 48.06
C GLN A 24 30.02 0.41 46.63
N GLU A 25 31.12 0.67 45.92
CA GLU A 25 31.12 1.03 44.52
C GLU A 25 30.55 -0.09 43.61
N LEU A 26 30.84 -1.35 43.94
CA LEU A 26 30.24 -2.49 43.25
C LEU A 26 28.74 -2.66 43.54
N LYS A 27 28.24 -2.14 44.68
CA LYS A 27 26.81 -2.21 45.03
C LYS A 27 25.98 -1.06 44.53
N THR A 28 26.60 0.05 44.08
CA THR A 28 25.85 1.11 43.44
C THR A 28 25.36 0.57 42.10
N PRO A 29 24.04 0.28 41.90
CA PRO A 29 23.56 -0.06 40.60
C PRO A 29 23.87 1.13 39.71
N GLN A 30 24.73 0.96 38.75
CA GLN A 30 24.88 1.91 37.67
C GLN A 30 23.53 1.90 36.98
N GLU A 31 22.69 2.90 37.25
CA GLU A 31 21.42 3.02 36.57
C GLU A 31 21.74 3.03 35.06
N ALA A 32 21.43 1.94 34.40
CA ALA A 32 21.58 1.87 32.96
C ALA A 32 20.81 3.06 32.36
N PRO A 33 21.35 3.73 31.38
CA PRO A 33 20.64 4.80 30.71
C PRO A 33 19.28 4.28 30.22
N HIS A 34 18.25 5.09 30.38
CA HIS A 34 16.89 4.75 30.03
C HIS A 34 16.37 5.72 28.97
N THR A 35 15.75 5.17 27.93
CA THR A 35 15.09 5.94 26.89
C THR A 35 13.58 5.77 26.99
N THR A 36 12.84 6.87 26.88
CA THR A 36 11.38 6.86 26.86
C THR A 36 10.90 6.60 25.44
N VAL A 37 10.19 5.50 25.23
CA VAL A 37 9.71 5.04 23.93
C VAL A 37 8.22 4.78 23.95
N VAL A 38 7.63 4.75 22.76
CA VAL A 38 6.22 4.44 22.55
C VAL A 38 5.99 2.94 22.68
N VAL A 39 5.04 2.57 23.54
CA VAL A 39 4.62 1.17 23.74
C VAL A 39 3.10 1.06 23.56
N ALA A 40 2.62 -0.15 23.29
CA ALA A 40 1.20 -0.44 23.29
C ALA A 40 0.62 -0.31 24.72
N ALA A 41 -0.43 0.48 24.89
CA ALA A 41 -1.13 0.62 26.17
C ALA A 41 -2.09 -0.55 26.41
N VAL A 42 -2.59 -1.15 25.35
CA VAL A 42 -3.55 -2.27 25.31
C VAL A 42 -3.10 -3.30 24.29
N ASN A 43 -3.77 -4.46 24.29
CA ASN A 43 -3.58 -5.43 23.20
C ASN A 43 -4.19 -4.87 21.92
N ILE A 44 -3.42 -4.83 20.82
CA ILE A 44 -3.83 -4.29 19.53
C ILE A 44 -3.72 -5.42 18.49
N PRO A 45 -4.83 -5.87 17.91
CA PRO A 45 -4.81 -6.86 16.82
C PRO A 45 -4.14 -6.29 15.56
N GLU A 46 -3.63 -7.17 14.71
CA GLU A 46 -3.19 -6.81 13.35
C GLU A 46 -4.32 -6.10 12.56
N ASN A 47 -3.96 -5.35 11.53
CA ASN A 47 -4.90 -4.60 10.69
C ASN A 47 -5.73 -3.55 11.46
N THR A 48 -5.32 -3.19 12.65
CA THR A 48 -5.97 -2.15 13.46
C THR A 48 -5.30 -0.81 13.26
N ARG A 49 -6.10 0.24 13.03
CA ARG A 49 -5.64 1.63 13.00
C ARG A 49 -5.36 2.11 14.41
N ILE A 50 -4.16 2.56 14.66
CA ILE A 50 -3.72 3.04 15.99
C ILE A 50 -4.40 4.36 16.32
N THR A 51 -5.00 4.42 17.51
CA THR A 51 -5.53 5.64 18.12
C THR A 51 -4.62 6.11 19.26
N ALA A 52 -4.76 7.37 19.67
CA ALA A 52 -3.97 7.93 20.77
C ALA A 52 -4.14 7.17 22.09
N GLU A 53 -5.30 6.55 22.32
CA GLU A 53 -5.59 5.79 23.54
C GLU A 53 -4.90 4.42 23.59
N MET A 54 -4.48 3.91 22.42
CA MET A 54 -3.83 2.60 22.28
C MET A 54 -2.34 2.63 22.54
N VAL A 55 -1.75 3.83 22.70
CA VAL A 55 -0.31 4.01 22.84
C VAL A 55 0.01 4.81 24.09
N THR A 56 1.16 4.55 24.67
CA THR A 56 1.66 5.31 25.83
C THR A 56 3.18 5.37 25.80
N LEU A 57 3.75 6.26 26.59
CA LEU A 57 5.19 6.37 26.76
C LEU A 57 5.66 5.51 27.94
N ARG A 58 6.76 4.80 27.77
CA ARG A 58 7.39 3.99 28.80
C ARG A 58 8.90 4.15 28.77
N SER A 59 9.51 4.33 29.93
CA SER A 59 10.96 4.34 30.09
C SER A 59 11.49 2.90 30.08
N ILE A 60 12.42 2.61 29.19
CA ILE A 60 13.00 1.28 28.96
C ILE A 60 14.52 1.43 29.01
N SER A 61 15.21 0.45 29.63
CA SER A 61 16.67 0.41 29.62
C SER A 61 17.20 0.34 28.20
N ASP A 62 18.25 1.09 27.90
CA ASP A 62 18.82 1.16 26.56
C ASP A 62 19.29 -0.20 26.03
N ASP A 63 19.68 -1.12 26.92
CA ASP A 63 20.04 -2.50 26.56
C ASP A 63 18.84 -3.34 26.06
N SER A 64 17.61 -2.89 26.32
CA SER A 64 16.37 -3.56 25.94
C SER A 64 15.60 -2.85 24.84
N LEU A 65 16.19 -1.82 24.23
CA LEU A 65 15.59 -1.12 23.10
C LEU A 65 15.60 -1.98 21.85
N LEU A 66 14.46 -2.04 21.18
CA LEU A 66 14.36 -2.66 19.86
C LEU A 66 14.89 -1.69 18.80
N GLU A 67 15.38 -2.22 17.68
CA GLU A 67 15.73 -1.38 16.53
C GLU A 67 14.49 -0.65 16.00
N ASN A 68 14.68 0.57 15.52
CA ASN A 68 13.61 1.40 14.95
C ASN A 68 12.47 1.72 15.92
N TYR A 69 12.80 1.84 17.22
CA TYR A 69 11.84 2.33 18.23
C TYR A 69 11.36 3.74 17.90
N ILE A 70 10.25 4.13 18.51
CA ILE A 70 9.57 5.39 18.25
C ILE A 70 9.51 6.19 19.55
N LEU A 71 9.81 7.48 19.44
CA LEU A 71 9.85 8.41 20.59
C LEU A 71 8.58 9.23 20.72
N ASP A 72 7.94 9.53 19.60
CA ASP A 72 6.78 10.40 19.54
C ASP A 72 5.50 9.60 19.27
N PRO A 73 4.55 9.57 20.25
CA PRO A 73 3.27 8.88 20.08
C PRO A 73 2.41 9.43 18.94
N GLU A 74 2.50 10.73 18.64
CA GLU A 74 1.69 11.34 17.59
C GLU A 74 2.09 10.82 16.20
N SER A 75 3.35 10.43 16.03
CA SER A 75 3.87 9.90 14.78
C SER A 75 3.27 8.54 14.37
N VAL A 76 2.68 7.80 15.31
CA VAL A 76 2.07 6.47 15.06
C VAL A 76 0.56 6.50 14.99
N VAL A 77 -0.08 7.57 15.47
CA VAL A 77 -1.54 7.71 15.42
C VAL A 77 -2.01 7.77 13.96
N GLY A 78 -3.01 6.96 13.63
CA GLY A 78 -3.54 6.83 12.27
C GLY A 78 -2.83 5.80 11.40
N MET A 79 -1.66 5.31 11.79
CA MET A 79 -0.99 4.17 11.13
C MET A 79 -1.69 2.86 11.46
N VAL A 80 -1.46 1.83 10.67
CA VAL A 80 -2.04 0.50 10.83
C VAL A 80 -0.95 -0.47 11.27
N LEU A 81 -1.29 -1.32 12.24
CA LEU A 81 -0.42 -2.36 12.74
C LEU A 81 -0.45 -3.58 11.80
N THR A 82 0.71 -4.10 11.44
CA THR A 82 0.87 -5.22 10.50
C THR A 82 0.95 -6.60 11.16
N SER A 83 0.91 -6.66 12.49
CA SER A 83 0.92 -7.90 13.28
C SER A 83 0.38 -7.63 14.68
N ASP A 84 -0.19 -8.64 15.32
CA ASP A 84 -0.68 -8.53 16.71
C ASP A 84 0.38 -7.96 17.65
N MET A 85 -0.06 -7.10 18.58
CA MET A 85 0.78 -6.49 19.60
C MET A 85 0.11 -6.57 20.97
N TYR A 86 0.88 -6.90 21.98
CA TYR A 86 0.40 -7.00 23.35
C TYR A 86 0.72 -5.75 24.17
N ALA A 87 -0.08 -5.48 25.18
CA ALA A 87 0.13 -4.36 26.08
C ALA A 87 1.55 -4.38 26.70
N GLY A 88 2.24 -3.25 26.62
CA GLY A 88 3.62 -3.08 27.09
C GLY A 88 4.71 -3.39 26.07
N GLU A 89 4.39 -3.91 24.89
CA GLU A 89 5.37 -4.10 23.82
C GLU A 89 5.78 -2.78 23.19
N GLN A 90 7.05 -2.68 22.79
CA GLN A 90 7.59 -1.51 22.08
C GLN A 90 7.05 -1.45 20.66
N ILE A 91 6.54 -0.29 20.28
CA ILE A 91 6.10 -0.04 18.91
C ILE A 91 7.32 0.33 18.07
N THR A 92 7.53 -0.39 16.97
CA THR A 92 8.61 -0.15 16.03
C THR A 92 8.09 0.22 14.66
N LYS A 93 8.87 1.00 13.90
CA LYS A 93 8.50 1.38 12.52
C LYS A 93 8.29 0.16 11.61
N ALA A 94 8.96 -0.95 11.90
CA ALA A 94 8.85 -2.17 11.11
C ALA A 94 7.46 -2.84 11.17
N ARG A 95 6.69 -2.55 12.23
CA ARG A 95 5.33 -3.10 12.44
C ARG A 95 4.21 -2.13 12.07
N LEU A 96 4.55 -1.00 11.48
CA LEU A 96 3.60 0.05 11.12
C LEU A 96 3.59 0.29 9.63
N VAL A 97 2.39 0.57 9.12
CA VAL A 97 2.18 0.97 7.73
C VAL A 97 1.19 2.11 7.67
N ARG A 98 1.39 3.03 6.73
CA ARG A 98 0.42 4.06 6.40
C ARG A 98 -0.39 3.60 5.20
N VAL A 99 -1.70 3.50 5.34
CA VAL A 99 -2.59 3.09 4.25
C VAL A 99 -2.52 4.10 3.12
N GLY A 100 -2.36 3.59 1.88
CA GLY A 100 -2.26 4.40 0.67
C GLY A 100 -0.85 4.86 0.30
N GLU A 101 0.17 4.56 1.11
CA GLU A 101 1.56 4.81 0.74
C GLU A 101 2.18 3.53 0.15
N THR A 102 2.80 3.68 -1.03
CA THR A 102 3.52 2.58 -1.69
C THR A 102 4.93 2.53 -1.14
N ASP A 103 5.16 1.74 -0.11
CA ASP A 103 6.52 1.34 0.29
C ASP A 103 6.77 -0.06 -0.30
N SER A 104 7.58 -0.12 -1.35
CA SER A 104 7.76 -1.29 -2.23
C SER A 104 8.28 -2.54 -1.51
N ASP A 105 8.88 -2.40 -0.34
CA ASP A 105 9.62 -3.50 0.30
C ASP A 105 8.85 -4.20 1.44
N ARG A 106 7.72 -3.64 1.92
CA ARG A 106 7.11 -4.09 3.18
C ARG A 106 5.60 -4.28 3.16
N ASN A 107 4.90 -3.70 2.19
CA ASN A 107 3.45 -3.67 2.25
C ASN A 107 2.82 -4.68 1.31
N THR A 108 1.93 -5.47 1.85
CA THR A 108 0.99 -6.19 0.98
C THR A 108 0.12 -5.18 0.27
N LEU A 109 -0.30 -5.49 -0.95
CA LEU A 109 -1.16 -4.62 -1.76
C LEU A 109 -2.41 -4.13 -0.99
N ALA A 110 -2.87 -4.93 -0.01
CA ALA A 110 -4.02 -4.58 0.82
C ALA A 110 -3.84 -3.26 1.61
N TYR A 111 -2.62 -2.91 2.00
CA TYR A 111 -2.35 -1.65 2.71
C TYR A 111 -2.15 -0.46 1.76
N VAL A 112 -1.88 -0.72 0.49
CA VAL A 112 -1.77 0.32 -0.53
C VAL A 112 -3.14 0.81 -0.99
N VAL A 113 -4.13 -0.09 -1.04
CA VAL A 113 -5.50 0.22 -1.48
C VAL A 113 -6.18 1.16 -0.49
N GLN A 114 -6.75 2.26 -1.01
CA GLN A 114 -7.47 3.24 -0.22
C GLN A 114 -8.80 2.67 0.34
N PRO A 115 -9.24 3.12 1.53
CA PRO A 115 -10.56 2.76 2.05
C PRO A 115 -11.68 3.08 1.05
N GLY A 116 -12.54 2.10 0.79
CA GLY A 116 -13.62 2.22 -0.19
C GLY A 116 -13.25 1.80 -1.61
N MET A 117 -11.95 1.72 -1.93
CA MET A 117 -11.45 1.27 -3.22
C MET A 117 -11.18 -0.24 -3.25
N ARG A 118 -10.92 -0.76 -4.44
CA ARG A 118 -10.59 -2.17 -4.69
C ARG A 118 -9.39 -2.26 -5.63
N ALA A 119 -8.46 -3.15 -5.32
CA ALA A 119 -7.45 -3.56 -6.27
C ALA A 119 -8.05 -4.62 -7.20
N MET A 120 -7.95 -4.41 -8.51
CA MET A 120 -8.30 -5.38 -9.52
C MET A 120 -7.20 -5.50 -10.55
N THR A 121 -6.98 -6.71 -11.06
CA THR A 121 -5.97 -6.94 -12.09
C THR A 121 -6.66 -7.22 -13.42
N ILE A 122 -6.23 -6.51 -14.44
CA ILE A 122 -6.60 -6.74 -15.83
C ILE A 122 -5.38 -7.20 -16.63
N PHE A 123 -5.64 -7.93 -17.70
CA PHE A 123 -4.62 -8.29 -18.69
C PHE A 123 -4.79 -7.40 -19.91
N VAL A 124 -3.70 -6.81 -20.35
CA VAL A 124 -3.69 -5.96 -21.55
C VAL A 124 -2.68 -6.54 -22.54
N ASP A 125 -3.03 -6.44 -23.82
CA ASP A 125 -2.15 -6.89 -24.88
C ASP A 125 -0.96 -5.93 -25.04
N GLN A 126 0.22 -6.46 -25.38
CA GLN A 126 1.43 -5.68 -25.64
C GLN A 126 1.28 -4.70 -26.80
N ASP A 127 0.41 -5.01 -27.75
CA ASP A 127 0.14 -4.16 -28.92
C ASP A 127 -0.45 -2.78 -28.57
N SER A 128 -0.90 -2.58 -27.33
CA SER A 128 -1.37 -1.27 -26.88
C SER A 128 -0.27 -0.22 -26.77
N GLY A 129 1.01 -0.59 -26.88
CA GLY A 129 2.18 0.30 -26.91
C GLY A 129 2.47 1.06 -25.60
N LEU A 130 1.49 1.20 -24.73
CA LEU A 130 1.59 1.95 -23.46
C LEU A 130 2.18 1.12 -22.32
N VAL A 131 2.12 -0.19 -22.41
CA VAL A 131 2.48 -1.12 -21.34
C VAL A 131 3.89 -0.88 -20.81
N ASN A 132 4.85 -0.60 -21.68
CA ASN A 132 6.24 -0.34 -21.33
C ASN A 132 6.47 1.01 -20.62
N PHE A 133 5.49 1.90 -20.67
CA PHE A 133 5.55 3.23 -20.06
C PHE A 133 4.81 3.31 -18.74
N LEU A 134 3.93 2.35 -18.46
CA LEU A 134 3.15 2.32 -17.23
C LEU A 134 4.02 1.91 -16.04
N LYS A 135 3.83 2.65 -14.95
CA LYS A 135 4.49 2.40 -13.65
C LYS A 135 3.49 2.52 -12.52
N PRO A 136 3.72 1.84 -11.39
CA PRO A 136 2.98 2.12 -10.17
C PRO A 136 2.97 3.61 -9.86
N GLY A 137 1.82 4.15 -9.48
CA GLY A 137 1.60 5.58 -9.24
C GLY A 137 1.17 6.39 -10.47
N ASN A 138 1.19 5.81 -11.69
CA ASN A 138 0.57 6.45 -12.84
C ASN A 138 -0.96 6.46 -12.72
N ARG A 139 -1.61 7.35 -13.46
CA ARG A 139 -3.07 7.40 -13.60
C ARG A 139 -3.46 7.11 -15.04
N VAL A 140 -4.52 6.35 -15.20
CA VAL A 140 -5.03 5.92 -16.50
C VAL A 140 -6.53 6.10 -16.59
N ASP A 141 -7.01 6.27 -17.82
CA ASP A 141 -8.41 6.07 -18.16
C ASP A 141 -8.59 4.72 -18.83
N VAL A 142 -9.71 4.07 -18.54
CA VAL A 142 -10.06 2.76 -19.09
C VAL A 142 -11.13 2.94 -20.15
N VAL A 143 -10.81 2.50 -21.36
CA VAL A 143 -11.70 2.54 -22.52
C VAL A 143 -12.13 1.12 -22.87
N ALA A 144 -13.41 0.95 -23.11
CA ALA A 144 -14.04 -0.27 -23.57
C ALA A 144 -14.30 -0.22 -25.05
N ASN A 145 -13.89 -1.26 -25.78
CA ASN A 145 -14.28 -1.51 -27.16
C ASN A 145 -15.12 -2.78 -27.20
N TYR A 146 -16.36 -2.67 -27.62
CA TYR A 146 -17.27 -3.79 -27.67
C TYR A 146 -18.25 -3.64 -28.85
N SER A 147 -18.95 -4.71 -29.20
CA SER A 147 -20.03 -4.67 -30.15
C SER A 147 -21.34 -5.06 -29.48
N HIS A 148 -22.42 -4.39 -29.82
CA HIS A 148 -23.75 -4.74 -29.38
C HIS A 148 -24.69 -4.90 -30.56
N GLU A 149 -25.75 -5.72 -30.39
CA GLU A 149 -26.77 -5.89 -31.42
C GLU A 149 -27.73 -4.70 -31.38
N GLU A 150 -27.93 -4.07 -32.55
CA GLU A 150 -28.97 -3.08 -32.78
C GLU A 150 -29.95 -3.61 -33.84
N THR A 151 -31.23 -3.50 -33.58
CA THR A 151 -32.24 -3.83 -34.55
C THR A 151 -32.63 -2.58 -35.32
N ARG A 152 -32.43 -2.57 -36.64
CA ARG A 152 -32.75 -1.45 -37.51
C ARG A 152 -33.49 -1.91 -38.76
N PRO A 153 -34.20 -1.01 -39.47
CA PRO A 153 -34.74 -1.31 -40.77
C PRO A 153 -33.64 -1.74 -41.77
N ALA A 154 -33.91 -2.75 -42.58
CA ALA A 154 -32.98 -3.20 -43.58
C ALA A 154 -32.79 -2.13 -44.69
N LEU A 155 -31.59 -2.04 -45.24
CA LEU A 155 -31.27 -1.03 -46.26
C LEU A 155 -32.04 -1.19 -47.58
N ASP A 156 -32.50 -2.42 -47.86
CA ASP A 156 -33.23 -2.79 -49.08
C ASP A 156 -34.75 -2.77 -48.89
N ASP A 157 -35.25 -2.87 -47.68
CA ASP A 157 -36.68 -2.93 -47.37
C ASP A 157 -36.92 -2.45 -45.94
N GLU A 158 -37.38 -1.20 -45.78
CA GLU A 158 -37.65 -0.56 -44.48
C GLU A 158 -38.71 -1.30 -43.63
N THR A 159 -39.51 -2.20 -44.24
CA THR A 159 -40.49 -3.00 -43.52
C THR A 159 -39.88 -4.24 -42.86
N LYS A 160 -38.66 -4.58 -43.20
CA LYS A 160 -37.87 -5.67 -42.59
C LYS A 160 -36.92 -5.14 -41.57
N LEU A 161 -36.86 -5.82 -40.43
CA LEU A 161 -35.90 -5.53 -39.37
C LEU A 161 -34.70 -6.47 -39.48
N GLU A 162 -33.50 -5.92 -39.50
CA GLU A 162 -32.23 -6.64 -39.43
C GLU A 162 -31.52 -6.38 -38.10
N ARG A 163 -30.80 -7.39 -37.63
CA ARG A 163 -29.89 -7.25 -36.49
C ARG A 163 -28.49 -6.95 -36.99
N VAL A 164 -27.94 -5.85 -36.53
CA VAL A 164 -26.62 -5.41 -36.95
C VAL A 164 -25.74 -5.29 -35.72
N GLN A 165 -24.50 -5.77 -35.83
CA GLN A 165 -23.50 -5.54 -34.81
C GLN A 165 -22.93 -4.13 -34.96
N VAL A 166 -23.04 -3.34 -33.90
CA VAL A 166 -22.55 -1.97 -33.89
C VAL A 166 -21.30 -1.91 -33.00
N PRO A 167 -20.12 -1.72 -33.61
CA PRO A 167 -18.90 -1.47 -32.88
C PRO A 167 -19.01 -0.16 -32.09
N THR A 168 -18.66 -0.21 -30.82
CA THR A 168 -18.84 0.91 -29.87
C THR A 168 -17.60 1.04 -29.01
N THR A 169 -17.17 2.30 -28.83
CA THR A 169 -16.09 2.67 -27.92
C THR A 169 -16.63 3.60 -26.84
N GLN A 170 -16.36 3.30 -25.60
CA GLN A 170 -16.85 4.05 -24.46
C GLN A 170 -15.76 4.27 -23.42
N MET A 171 -15.71 5.45 -22.85
CA MET A 171 -14.93 5.73 -21.63
C MET A 171 -15.62 5.02 -20.46
N LEU A 172 -14.95 4.01 -19.90
CA LEU A 172 -15.54 3.16 -18.87
C LEU A 172 -15.25 3.66 -17.46
N ALA A 173 -14.01 4.08 -17.25
CA ALA A 173 -13.57 4.67 -15.98
C ALA A 173 -12.45 5.67 -16.25
N GLN A 174 -12.33 6.69 -15.40
CA GLN A 174 -11.34 7.74 -15.55
C GLN A 174 -10.55 7.93 -14.26
N ASN A 175 -9.31 8.42 -14.42
CA ASN A 175 -8.43 8.78 -13.32
C ASN A 175 -8.14 7.62 -12.35
N ILE A 176 -7.96 6.41 -12.88
CA ILE A 176 -7.71 5.18 -12.14
C ILE A 176 -6.23 5.07 -11.82
N SER A 177 -5.90 4.82 -10.56
CA SER A 177 -4.52 4.66 -10.10
C SER A 177 -3.97 3.27 -10.47
N VAL A 178 -2.75 3.22 -10.99
CA VAL A 178 -2.00 1.98 -11.24
C VAL A 178 -1.24 1.61 -9.98
N LEU A 179 -1.58 0.46 -9.37
CA LEU A 179 -0.94 -0.04 -8.16
C LEU A 179 0.27 -0.93 -8.45
N ALA A 180 0.19 -1.74 -9.51
CA ALA A 180 1.26 -2.63 -9.92
C ALA A 180 1.21 -2.92 -11.42
N VAL A 181 2.38 -3.20 -11.99
CA VAL A 181 2.55 -3.65 -13.37
C VAL A 181 3.41 -4.92 -13.34
N GLY A 182 2.92 -5.99 -13.96
CA GLY A 182 3.60 -7.27 -14.02
C GLY A 182 3.58 -7.85 -15.43
N THR A 183 4.60 -8.62 -15.77
CA THR A 183 4.64 -9.39 -17.02
C THR A 183 4.31 -10.84 -16.71
N VAL A 184 3.36 -11.42 -17.43
CA VAL A 184 2.99 -12.82 -17.34
C VAL A 184 3.29 -13.49 -18.67
N THR A 185 4.20 -14.47 -18.65
CA THR A 185 4.47 -15.32 -19.81
C THR A 185 3.59 -16.56 -19.72
N ASP A 186 2.93 -16.95 -20.80
CA ASP A 186 2.15 -18.18 -20.79
C ASP A 186 3.06 -19.41 -20.60
N LYS A 187 2.47 -20.54 -20.18
CA LYS A 187 3.22 -21.77 -19.93
C LYS A 187 3.90 -22.35 -21.18
N ALA A 188 3.52 -21.90 -22.36
CA ALA A 188 4.10 -22.33 -23.64
C ALA A 188 5.18 -21.35 -24.13
N GLY A 189 5.39 -20.21 -23.44
CA GLY A 189 6.34 -19.17 -23.86
C GLY A 189 5.95 -18.45 -25.15
N ALA A 190 4.69 -18.55 -25.56
CA ALA A 190 4.22 -18.08 -26.85
C ALA A 190 3.53 -16.70 -26.81
N ALA A 191 3.07 -16.25 -25.64
CA ALA A 191 2.44 -14.94 -25.48
C ALA A 191 2.91 -14.27 -24.18
N GLU A 192 3.32 -13.01 -24.28
CA GLU A 192 3.56 -12.14 -23.14
C GLU A 192 2.33 -11.25 -22.94
N TYR A 193 1.66 -11.44 -21.79
CA TYR A 193 0.60 -10.56 -21.35
C TYR A 193 1.16 -9.66 -20.26
N THR A 194 0.77 -8.40 -20.27
CA THR A 194 1.05 -7.54 -19.15
C THR A 194 -0.16 -7.50 -18.24
N SER A 195 0.06 -7.81 -16.98
CA SER A 195 -0.94 -7.63 -15.94
C SER A 195 -0.80 -6.26 -15.32
N ILE A 196 -1.90 -5.53 -15.22
CA ILE A 196 -1.95 -4.22 -14.60
C ILE A 196 -2.95 -4.28 -13.46
N THR A 197 -2.50 -3.95 -12.25
CA THR A 197 -3.36 -3.86 -11.09
C THR A 197 -3.78 -2.41 -10.89
N LEU A 198 -5.07 -2.19 -10.92
CA LEU A 198 -5.73 -0.90 -10.82
C LEU A 198 -6.41 -0.74 -9.46
N GLU A 199 -6.47 0.49 -8.97
CA GLU A 199 -7.27 0.89 -7.83
C GLU A 199 -8.56 1.52 -8.32
N ALA A 200 -9.66 0.81 -8.24
CA ALA A 200 -10.94 1.21 -8.78
C ALA A 200 -12.02 1.27 -7.70
N THR A 201 -13.06 2.06 -7.94
CA THR A 201 -14.28 1.95 -7.13
C THR A 201 -14.93 0.58 -7.33
N PRO A 202 -15.77 0.11 -6.40
CA PRO A 202 -16.50 -1.16 -6.62
C PRO A 202 -17.33 -1.17 -7.90
N GLU A 203 -17.91 -0.02 -8.29
CA GLU A 203 -18.69 0.13 -9.51
C GLU A 203 -17.81 0.04 -10.76
N ASP A 204 -16.71 0.80 -10.81
CA ASP A 204 -15.77 0.74 -11.93
C ASP A 204 -15.17 -0.66 -12.08
N ALA A 205 -14.82 -1.29 -10.95
CA ALA A 205 -14.29 -2.65 -10.96
C ALA A 205 -15.28 -3.67 -11.57
N LEU A 206 -16.57 -3.55 -11.27
CA LEU A 206 -17.61 -4.39 -11.86
C LEU A 206 -17.76 -4.11 -13.36
N ASN A 207 -17.80 -2.85 -13.76
CA ASN A 207 -17.93 -2.45 -15.17
C ASN A 207 -16.72 -2.92 -15.99
N ILE A 208 -15.51 -2.70 -15.48
CA ILE A 208 -14.27 -3.15 -16.15
C ILE A 208 -14.25 -4.68 -16.28
N ASN A 209 -14.58 -5.39 -15.19
CA ASN A 209 -14.60 -6.85 -15.21
C ASN A 209 -15.66 -7.39 -16.17
N ALA A 210 -16.82 -6.77 -16.23
CA ALA A 210 -17.88 -7.17 -17.15
C ALA A 210 -17.42 -7.05 -18.61
N VAL A 211 -16.87 -5.89 -19.00
CA VAL A 211 -16.39 -5.68 -20.38
C VAL A 211 -15.22 -6.59 -20.73
N ALA A 212 -14.34 -6.91 -19.80
CA ALA A 212 -13.23 -7.85 -20.02
C ALA A 212 -13.69 -9.24 -20.50
N TRP A 213 -14.98 -9.59 -20.35
CA TRP A 213 -15.55 -10.86 -20.81
C TRP A 213 -16.00 -10.85 -22.28
N TRP A 214 -16.45 -9.71 -22.81
CA TRP A 214 -17.06 -9.66 -24.16
C TRP A 214 -16.50 -8.57 -25.06
N GLY A 215 -15.55 -7.79 -24.58
CA GLY A 215 -14.93 -6.70 -25.31
C GLY A 215 -13.44 -6.61 -25.02
N ASP A 216 -12.82 -5.60 -25.59
CA ASP A 216 -11.43 -5.28 -25.38
C ASP A 216 -11.29 -4.05 -24.48
N LEU A 217 -10.36 -4.10 -23.54
CA LEU A 217 -10.00 -2.97 -22.70
C LEU A 217 -8.73 -2.31 -23.23
N ARG A 218 -8.76 -0.98 -23.28
CA ARG A 218 -7.58 -0.16 -23.59
C ARG A 218 -7.36 0.86 -22.50
N LEU A 219 -6.09 1.18 -22.27
CA LEU A 219 -5.69 2.17 -21.29
C LEU A 219 -5.18 3.43 -21.99
N LEU A 220 -5.57 4.58 -21.48
CA LEU A 220 -5.03 5.88 -21.85
C LEU A 220 -4.24 6.42 -20.66
N LEU A 221 -2.96 6.69 -20.86
CA LEU A 221 -2.11 7.26 -19.81
C LEU A 221 -2.41 8.74 -19.65
N ARG A 222 -2.69 9.15 -18.42
CA ARG A 222 -2.93 10.55 -18.08
C ARG A 222 -1.64 11.31 -17.75
N SER A 223 -1.66 12.59 -17.98
CA SER A 223 -0.67 13.50 -17.40
C SER A 223 -0.77 13.47 -15.87
N PRO A 224 0.35 13.53 -15.15
CA PRO A 224 0.33 13.58 -13.68
C PRO A 224 -0.29 14.88 -13.12
N LEU A 225 -0.51 15.87 -13.98
CA LEU A 225 -1.13 17.15 -13.61
C LEU A 225 -2.61 17.25 -14.01
N ASP A 226 -3.18 16.18 -14.55
CA ASP A 226 -4.55 16.14 -15.04
C ASP A 226 -5.42 15.26 -14.14
N ASP A 227 -6.25 15.91 -13.33
CA ASP A 227 -7.23 15.26 -12.44
C ASP A 227 -8.69 15.48 -12.92
N GLU A 228 -8.90 16.16 -14.07
CA GLU A 228 -10.23 16.48 -14.56
C GLU A 228 -10.98 15.23 -15.04
N ILE A 229 -12.23 15.09 -14.63
CA ILE A 229 -13.15 14.04 -15.12
C ILE A 229 -14.04 14.64 -16.20
N LEU A 230 -13.92 14.13 -17.41
CA LEU A 230 -14.64 14.63 -18.57
C LEU A 230 -15.89 13.77 -18.85
N SER A 231 -16.99 14.43 -19.21
CA SER A 231 -18.14 13.74 -19.80
C SER A 231 -17.87 13.52 -21.29
N VAL A 232 -17.53 12.27 -21.65
CA VAL A 232 -17.25 11.87 -23.04
C VAL A 232 -18.40 11.01 -23.53
N GLU A 233 -18.98 11.39 -24.66
CA GLU A 233 -20.03 10.59 -25.29
C GLU A 233 -19.47 9.28 -25.87
N THR A 234 -20.31 8.26 -25.87
CA THR A 234 -20.00 6.98 -26.50
C THR A 234 -19.80 7.16 -28.01
N VAL A 235 -18.75 6.57 -28.56
CA VAL A 235 -18.37 6.70 -29.96
C VAL A 235 -18.72 5.41 -30.71
N ASN A 236 -19.40 5.53 -31.82
CA ASN A 236 -19.67 4.47 -32.77
C ASN A 236 -19.50 4.96 -34.21
N GLN A 237 -19.72 4.11 -35.17
CA GLN A 237 -19.55 4.44 -36.59
C GLN A 237 -20.38 5.67 -37.03
N LYS A 238 -21.60 5.83 -36.51
CA LYS A 238 -22.49 6.99 -36.81
C LYS A 238 -21.92 8.29 -36.25
N THR A 239 -21.36 8.25 -35.03
CA THR A 239 -20.79 9.46 -34.40
C THR A 239 -19.51 9.91 -35.06
N VAL A 240 -18.70 9.00 -35.60
CA VAL A 240 -17.43 9.33 -36.26
C VAL A 240 -17.66 9.83 -37.70
N TYR A 241 -18.51 9.18 -38.46
CA TYR A 241 -18.66 9.46 -39.92
C TYR A 241 -19.95 10.24 -40.23
N GLY A 242 -20.84 10.48 -39.27
CA GLY A 242 -22.18 11.02 -39.50
C GLY A 242 -23.13 10.00 -40.13
N GLU A 243 -24.41 10.36 -40.24
CA GLU A 243 -25.45 9.45 -40.79
C GLU A 243 -25.22 9.02 -42.28
N LYS A 244 -24.26 9.64 -42.98
CA LYS A 244 -23.97 9.36 -44.40
C LYS A 244 -22.76 8.45 -44.61
N GLY A 245 -22.13 7.91 -43.59
CA GLY A 245 -20.92 7.09 -43.67
C GLY A 245 -21.16 5.58 -43.92
N GLY A 246 -22.31 5.19 -44.47
CA GLY A 246 -22.63 3.84 -44.89
C GLY A 246 -22.78 3.78 -46.43
N ALA A 247 -21.64 3.71 -47.11
CA ALA A 247 -21.61 3.30 -48.52
C ALA A 247 -20.76 2.03 -48.66
#